data_f2af1ad02e96f100a33825b3b095c995
#
_entry.id   f2af1ad02e96f100a33825b3b095c995
#
_cell.length_a   1.000
_cell.length_b   1.000
_cell.length_c   1.000
_cell.angle_alpha   90.00
_cell.angle_beta   90.00
_cell.angle_gamma   90.00
#
_symmetry.space_group_name_H-M   'P 1'
#
loop_
_entity.id
_entity.type
_entity.pdbx_description
1 polymer ?
#
loop_
_entity_poly.entity_id
_entity_poly.type
_entity_poly.pdbx_seq_one_letter_code
_entity_poly.pdbx_strand_id
1 'polypeptide(L)'
;RMESSYRDKQRNKIEKLTETPKGGRGFLGFPVHTDLNNLDADIAILGVPYGLPYTPDDLSNDQSTSPDLLRENAQDAGWSEPRTIKHFDWDLGGPLLDNRAVRVVDCGNVTADFQNPREHYRRAEAAAKKIFQSGAVLVSIGGDHGIPIPIMKALPDGEPIILIQIDAHMDWRDSVNGEKEGYSSPIRS
;
A
#
# COMPACT_ATOMS: atom_id res chain seq x y z
N ARG A 1 18.37 -38.20 0.23
CA ARG A 1 17.48 -37.75 1.36
C ARG A 1 17.82 -36.36 1.94
N MET A 2 18.97 -35.75 1.61
CA MET A 2 19.34 -34.38 2.11
C MET A 2 18.84 -33.23 1.23
N GLU A 3 18.68 -33.43 -0.08
CA GLU A 3 18.18 -32.37 -0.99
C GLU A 3 16.69 -32.02 -0.84
N SER A 4 15.87 -32.98 -0.40
CA SER A 4 14.45 -32.76 -0.11
C SER A 4 14.27 -31.77 1.07
N SER A 5 15.08 -31.88 2.11
CA SER A 5 15.00 -31.02 3.32
C SER A 5 15.36 -29.55 3.05
N TYR A 6 16.26 -29.26 2.08
CA TYR A 6 16.63 -27.88 1.76
C TYR A 6 15.56 -27.17 0.91
N ARG A 7 14.96 -27.89 -0.03
CA ARG A 7 13.82 -27.39 -0.85
C ARG A 7 12.55 -27.18 0.00
N ASP A 8 12.30 -28.06 0.96
CA ASP A 8 11.14 -27.91 1.87
C ASP A 8 11.33 -26.75 2.87
N LYS A 9 12.56 -26.48 3.28
CA LYS A 9 12.87 -25.28 4.10
C LYS A 9 12.75 -23.97 3.32
N GLN A 10 12.96 -23.98 2.02
CA GLN A 10 12.71 -22.81 1.18
C GLN A 10 11.21 -22.61 0.88
N ARG A 11 10.43 -23.69 0.77
CA ARG A 11 8.98 -23.64 0.57
C ARG A 11 8.21 -23.08 1.77
N ASN A 12 8.74 -23.22 2.99
CA ASN A 12 8.13 -22.73 4.22
C ASN A 12 8.64 -21.34 4.67
N LYS A 13 9.42 -20.67 3.84
CA LYS A 13 9.72 -19.25 4.10
C LYS A 13 8.47 -18.47 3.71
N ILE A 14 7.63 -18.13 4.70
CA ILE A 14 6.49 -17.23 4.51
C ILE A 14 7.03 -16.00 3.79
N GLU A 15 6.56 -15.77 2.59
CA GLU A 15 6.99 -14.65 1.79
C GLU A 15 6.65 -13.35 2.52
N LYS A 16 7.65 -12.54 2.80
CA LYS A 16 7.46 -11.26 3.45
C LYS A 16 6.99 -10.24 2.41
N LEU A 17 5.69 -10.02 2.34
CA LEU A 17 5.07 -9.11 1.37
C LEU A 17 5.33 -7.64 1.71
N THR A 18 5.41 -7.32 3.02
CA THR A 18 5.60 -5.95 3.50
C THR A 18 6.74 -5.87 4.50
N GLU A 19 7.32 -4.70 4.63
CA GLU A 19 8.39 -4.40 5.58
C GLU A 19 8.02 -3.19 6.44
N THR A 20 8.62 -3.13 7.61
CA THR A 20 8.44 -2.02 8.55
C THR A 20 8.87 -0.71 7.87
N PRO A 21 8.10 0.37 8.00
CA PRO A 21 8.47 1.67 7.46
C PRO A 21 9.81 2.14 8.01
N LYS A 22 10.51 2.98 7.26
CA LYS A 22 11.72 3.63 7.74
C LYS A 22 11.43 4.39 9.05
N GLY A 23 12.30 4.24 10.04
CA GLY A 23 12.07 4.81 11.38
C GLY A 23 11.11 4.03 12.27
N GLY A 24 10.47 2.96 11.79
CA GLY A 24 9.67 2.03 12.60
C GLY A 24 8.33 2.59 13.10
N ARG A 25 7.87 3.71 12.57
CA ARG A 25 6.62 4.36 12.99
C ARG A 25 5.57 4.35 11.88
N GLY A 26 4.34 4.12 12.25
CA GLY A 26 3.22 4.15 11.33
C GLY A 26 2.74 5.56 10.99
N PHE A 27 2.01 5.69 9.90
CA PHE A 27 1.42 6.94 9.46
C PHE A 27 0.48 7.50 10.54
N LEU A 28 0.57 8.79 10.82
CA LEU A 28 -0.18 9.49 11.87
C LEU A 28 -0.01 8.85 13.28
N GLY A 29 1.04 8.05 13.49
CA GLY A 29 1.35 7.39 14.75
C GLY A 29 0.58 6.11 15.02
N PHE A 30 -0.16 5.58 14.05
CA PHE A 30 -0.84 4.30 14.20
C PHE A 30 0.16 3.13 14.35
N PRO A 31 -0.22 2.07 15.08
CA PRO A 31 0.67 0.94 15.30
C PRO A 31 1.05 0.24 14.00
N VAL A 32 2.31 -0.20 13.90
CA VAL A 32 2.81 -0.96 12.75
C VAL A 32 2.51 -2.45 12.93
N HIS A 33 1.91 -3.06 11.89
CA HIS A 33 1.59 -4.48 11.86
C HIS A 33 1.86 -5.06 10.47
N THR A 34 2.99 -5.72 10.27
CA THR A 34 3.42 -6.25 8.95
C THR A 34 3.05 -7.71 8.70
N ASP A 35 2.46 -8.41 9.66
CA ASP A 35 1.95 -9.78 9.46
C ASP A 35 0.54 -9.76 8.90
N LEU A 36 0.43 -9.74 7.58
CA LEU A 36 -0.86 -9.70 6.88
C LEU A 36 -1.67 -11.01 6.99
N ASN A 37 -1.08 -12.10 7.51
CA ASN A 37 -1.83 -13.34 7.73
C ASN A 37 -2.66 -13.30 9.03
N ASN A 38 -2.27 -12.45 9.96
CA ASN A 38 -2.93 -12.27 11.25
C ASN A 38 -3.41 -10.82 11.42
N LEU A 39 -3.91 -10.21 10.34
CA LEU A 39 -4.38 -8.84 10.35
C LEU A 39 -5.75 -8.75 11.03
N ASP A 40 -5.82 -7.99 12.11
CA ASP A 40 -7.06 -7.66 12.84
C ASP A 40 -7.17 -6.14 12.95
N ALA A 41 -7.81 -5.53 11.94
CA ALA A 41 -7.98 -4.09 11.82
C ALA A 41 -9.26 -3.75 11.07
N ASP A 42 -9.80 -2.56 11.32
CA ASP A 42 -10.90 -1.99 10.54
C ASP A 42 -10.37 -1.19 9.35
N ILE A 43 -9.20 -0.56 9.51
CA ILE A 43 -8.49 0.18 8.46
C ILE A 43 -7.02 -0.25 8.45
N ALA A 44 -6.51 -0.59 7.28
CA ALA A 44 -5.12 -0.96 7.06
C ALA A 44 -4.45 0.02 6.08
N ILE A 45 -3.36 0.63 6.52
CA ILE A 45 -2.56 1.55 5.71
C ILE A 45 -1.42 0.74 5.08
N LEU A 46 -1.24 0.85 3.77
CA LEU A 46 -0.20 0.15 3.02
C LEU A 46 0.61 1.13 2.17
N GLY A 47 1.91 1.20 2.39
CA GLY A 47 2.81 1.92 1.52
C GLY A 47 3.15 1.10 0.27
N VAL A 48 3.01 1.70 -0.92
CA VAL A 48 3.40 1.09 -2.18
C VAL A 48 4.39 2.02 -2.88
N PRO A 49 5.70 1.78 -2.79
CA PRO A 49 6.73 2.71 -3.24
C PRO A 49 6.68 3.07 -4.73
N TYR A 50 6.29 2.15 -5.60
CA TYR A 50 6.22 2.38 -7.06
C TYR A 50 5.30 1.36 -7.74
N GLY A 51 4.83 1.71 -8.94
CA GLY A 51 4.17 0.80 -9.87
C GLY A 51 5.15 0.17 -10.87
N LEU A 52 4.69 -0.14 -12.09
CA LEU A 52 5.56 -0.63 -13.15
C LEU A 52 6.18 0.56 -13.91
N PRO A 53 7.52 0.63 -14.00
CA PRO A 53 8.21 1.73 -14.65
C PRO A 53 8.11 1.63 -16.18
N TYR A 54 8.10 2.76 -16.87
CA TYR A 54 8.28 2.81 -18.32
C TYR A 54 9.75 2.80 -18.71
N THR A 55 10.61 3.30 -17.83
CA THR A 55 12.07 3.31 -17.98
C THR A 55 12.73 3.00 -16.63
N PRO A 56 13.98 2.55 -16.62
CA PRO A 56 14.71 2.33 -15.37
C PRO A 56 14.82 3.60 -14.49
N ASP A 57 14.83 4.78 -15.10
CA ASP A 57 14.94 6.05 -14.37
C ASP A 57 13.69 6.35 -13.52
N ASP A 58 12.53 5.79 -13.88
CA ASP A 58 11.29 5.95 -13.11
C ASP A 58 11.37 5.32 -11.71
N LEU A 59 12.29 4.38 -11.49
CA LEU A 59 12.52 3.75 -10.18
C LEU A 59 13.48 4.54 -9.29
N SER A 60 14.22 5.48 -9.86
CA SER A 60 15.23 6.27 -9.14
C SER A 60 14.76 7.68 -8.76
N ASN A 61 13.49 7.97 -8.95
CA ASN A 61 12.89 9.26 -8.57
C ASN A 61 12.46 9.30 -7.10
N ASP A 62 12.16 10.50 -6.62
CA ASP A 62 11.75 10.73 -5.22
C ASP A 62 10.38 10.14 -4.88
N GLN A 63 9.57 9.74 -5.86
CA GLN A 63 8.24 9.18 -5.64
C GLN A 63 8.30 7.86 -4.87
N SER A 64 9.34 7.04 -5.10
CA SER A 64 9.51 5.76 -4.40
C SER A 64 9.74 5.91 -2.89
N THR A 65 10.14 7.07 -2.42
CA THR A 65 10.33 7.38 -1.00
C THR A 65 9.10 8.03 -0.35
N SER A 66 8.09 8.39 -1.15
CA SER A 66 6.90 9.13 -0.69
C SER A 66 6.17 8.47 0.49
N PRO A 67 5.98 7.14 0.54
CA PRO A 67 5.32 6.52 1.69
C PRO A 67 6.03 6.76 3.01
N ASP A 68 7.36 6.71 3.02
CA ASP A 68 8.15 6.96 4.22
C ASP A 68 8.20 8.44 4.57
N LEU A 69 8.37 9.31 3.57
CA LEU A 69 8.39 10.77 3.76
C LEU A 69 7.05 11.29 4.33
N LEU A 70 5.92 10.75 3.89
CA LEU A 70 4.62 11.12 4.45
C LEU A 70 4.50 10.73 5.93
N ARG A 71 5.05 9.57 6.32
CA ARG A 71 5.09 9.15 7.73
C ARG A 71 6.01 10.05 8.56
N GLU A 72 7.21 10.35 8.05
CA GLU A 72 8.18 11.23 8.70
C GLU A 72 7.57 12.64 8.90
N ASN A 73 6.99 13.22 7.85
CA ASN A 73 6.37 14.55 7.94
C ASN A 73 5.18 14.60 8.91
N ALA A 74 4.34 13.58 8.92
CA ALA A 74 3.25 13.48 9.88
C ALA A 74 3.77 13.44 11.33
N GLN A 75 4.87 12.73 11.57
CA GLN A 75 5.53 12.66 12.86
C GLN A 75 6.15 14.02 13.25
N ASP A 76 6.86 14.67 12.34
CA ASP A 76 7.51 15.97 12.58
C ASP A 76 6.46 17.06 12.88
N ALA A 77 5.28 16.95 12.26
CA ALA A 77 4.12 17.78 12.60
C ALA A 77 3.46 17.41 13.94
N GLY A 78 4.02 16.44 14.67
CA GLY A 78 3.56 16.02 15.99
C GLY A 78 2.28 15.17 15.97
N TRP A 79 1.94 14.54 14.84
CA TRP A 79 0.83 13.59 14.79
C TRP A 79 1.18 12.30 15.53
N SER A 80 0.22 11.80 16.29
CA SER A 80 0.28 10.55 17.02
C SER A 80 -1.10 9.91 17.04
N GLU A 81 -1.19 8.60 17.27
CA GLU A 81 -2.48 7.91 17.32
C GLU A 81 -3.49 8.60 18.25
N PRO A 82 -3.16 8.94 19.53
CA PRO A 82 -4.11 9.62 20.40
C PRO A 82 -4.54 10.99 19.89
N ARG A 83 -3.62 11.75 19.27
CA ARG A 83 -3.94 13.06 18.69
C ARG A 83 -4.84 12.92 17.48
N THR A 84 -4.58 11.94 16.61
CA THR A 84 -5.38 11.68 15.42
C THR A 84 -6.80 11.27 15.80
N ILE A 85 -6.95 10.32 16.72
CA ILE A 85 -8.26 9.81 17.15
C ILE A 85 -9.09 10.90 17.84
N LYS A 86 -8.44 11.77 18.63
CA LYS A 86 -9.11 12.84 19.40
C LYS A 86 -9.21 14.15 18.63
N HIS A 87 -8.75 14.21 17.39
CA HIS A 87 -8.82 15.43 16.60
C HIS A 87 -10.27 15.86 16.41
N PHE A 88 -10.54 17.10 16.75
CA PHE A 88 -11.84 17.71 16.48
C PHE A 88 -11.85 18.26 15.06
N ASP A 89 -12.73 17.73 14.24
CA ASP A 89 -12.93 18.18 12.86
C ASP A 89 -14.07 19.21 12.84
N TRP A 90 -13.76 20.43 12.40
CA TRP A 90 -14.71 21.53 12.38
C TRP A 90 -15.75 21.41 11.29
N ASP A 91 -15.42 20.75 10.17
CA ASP A 91 -16.35 20.51 9.07
C ASP A 91 -17.36 19.42 9.43
N LEU A 92 -16.92 18.41 10.15
CA LEU A 92 -17.77 17.36 10.69
C LEU A 92 -18.48 17.76 11.99
N GLY A 93 -18.02 18.81 12.66
CA GLY A 93 -18.57 19.29 13.93
C GLY A 93 -18.35 18.35 15.12
N GLY A 94 -17.32 17.52 15.09
CA GLY A 94 -17.04 16.52 16.12
C GLY A 94 -15.65 15.89 16.02
N PRO A 95 -15.37 14.89 16.88
CA PRO A 95 -14.13 14.14 16.79
C PRO A 95 -14.09 13.34 15.49
N LEU A 96 -12.90 13.23 14.87
CA LEU A 96 -12.68 12.63 13.55
C LEU A 96 -13.33 11.25 13.39
N LEU A 97 -13.26 10.40 14.40
CA LEU A 97 -13.86 9.06 14.39
C LEU A 97 -15.24 8.98 15.09
N ASP A 98 -15.85 10.12 15.39
CA ASP A 98 -17.16 10.17 16.06
C ASP A 98 -17.23 9.29 17.32
N ASN A 99 -16.14 9.24 18.08
CA ASN A 99 -15.95 8.38 19.27
C ASN A 99 -16.12 6.86 19.01
N ARG A 100 -16.08 6.42 17.75
CA ARG A 100 -16.13 4.99 17.42
C ARG A 100 -14.80 4.32 17.74
N ALA A 101 -14.87 3.09 18.21
CA ALA A 101 -13.70 2.24 18.40
C ALA A 101 -13.28 1.69 17.02
N VAL A 102 -12.45 2.43 16.28
CA VAL A 102 -11.90 2.02 14.98
C VAL A 102 -10.44 1.63 15.17
N ARG A 103 -10.09 0.41 14.80
CA ARG A 103 -8.70 -0.08 14.83
C ARG A 103 -8.02 0.23 13.51
N VAL A 104 -7.05 1.12 13.56
CA VAL A 104 -6.23 1.49 12.40
C VAL A 104 -4.83 0.93 12.61
N VAL A 105 -4.28 0.26 11.62
CA VAL A 105 -2.89 -0.22 11.63
C VAL A 105 -2.15 0.21 10.36
N ASP A 106 -0.85 0.37 10.48
CA ASP A 106 0.04 0.60 9.34
C ASP A 106 0.75 -0.72 9.00
N CYS A 107 0.45 -1.27 7.84
CA CYS A 107 1.02 -2.53 7.36
C CYS A 107 2.44 -2.39 6.78
N GLY A 108 3.02 -1.21 6.87
CA GLY A 108 4.34 -0.91 6.33
C GLY A 108 4.34 -0.70 4.83
N ASN A 109 5.51 -0.86 4.23
CA ASN A 109 5.69 -0.74 2.78
C ASN A 109 5.73 -2.12 2.12
N VAL A 110 5.17 -2.25 0.93
CA VAL A 110 5.43 -3.42 0.08
C VAL A 110 6.93 -3.55 -0.13
N THR A 111 7.46 -4.76 0.12
CA THR A 111 8.90 -5.02 -0.02
C THR A 111 9.38 -4.71 -1.43
N ALA A 112 10.29 -3.76 -1.54
CA ALA A 112 10.80 -3.28 -2.82
C ALA A 112 11.68 -4.34 -3.52
N ASP A 113 11.65 -4.32 -4.86
CA ASP A 113 12.55 -5.11 -5.70
C ASP A 113 12.89 -4.32 -6.97
N PHE A 114 13.88 -3.44 -6.87
CA PHE A 114 14.28 -2.55 -7.97
C PHE A 114 14.91 -3.31 -9.16
N GLN A 115 15.36 -4.56 -8.95
CA GLN A 115 15.88 -5.39 -10.03
C GLN A 115 14.76 -6.15 -10.76
N ASN A 116 13.63 -6.36 -10.09
CA ASN A 116 12.45 -7.00 -10.65
C ASN A 116 11.17 -6.25 -10.26
N PRO A 117 10.82 -5.15 -10.92
CA PRO A 117 9.63 -4.35 -10.61
C PRO A 117 8.32 -5.15 -10.70
N ARG A 118 8.25 -6.17 -11.55
CA ARG A 118 7.07 -7.04 -11.63
C ARG A 118 6.88 -7.91 -10.39
N GLU A 119 7.95 -8.26 -9.71
CA GLU A 119 7.86 -8.98 -8.44
C GLU A 119 7.36 -8.06 -7.32
N HIS A 120 7.80 -6.81 -7.28
CA HIS A 120 7.24 -5.80 -6.39
C HIS A 120 5.74 -5.58 -6.65
N TYR A 121 5.35 -5.45 -7.92
CA TYR A 121 3.96 -5.32 -8.34
C TYR A 121 3.11 -6.52 -7.86
N ARG A 122 3.60 -7.76 -8.06
CA ARG A 122 2.95 -8.98 -7.57
C ARG A 122 2.79 -8.98 -6.05
N ARG A 123 3.79 -8.50 -5.32
CA ARG A 123 3.72 -8.37 -3.86
C ARG A 123 2.68 -7.34 -3.44
N ALA A 124 2.56 -6.22 -4.16
CA ALA A 124 1.54 -5.20 -3.89
C ALA A 124 0.12 -5.77 -4.06
N GLU A 125 -0.13 -6.50 -5.16
CA GLU A 125 -1.39 -7.21 -5.38
C GLU A 125 -1.68 -8.23 -4.27
N ALA A 126 -0.69 -9.07 -3.93
CA ALA A 126 -0.85 -10.09 -2.89
C ALA A 126 -1.08 -9.48 -1.49
N ALA A 127 -0.41 -8.37 -1.16
CA ALA A 127 -0.61 -7.65 0.10
C ALA A 127 -2.02 -7.04 0.17
N ALA A 128 -2.45 -6.35 -0.88
CA ALA A 128 -3.79 -5.79 -0.97
C ALA A 128 -4.88 -6.87 -0.85
N LYS A 129 -4.70 -8.01 -1.53
CA LYS A 129 -5.61 -9.15 -1.44
C LYS A 129 -5.76 -9.68 -0.01
N LYS A 130 -4.66 -9.79 0.74
CA LYS A 130 -4.73 -10.20 2.16
C LYS A 130 -5.46 -9.19 3.02
N ILE A 131 -5.26 -7.90 2.79
CA ILE A 131 -5.96 -6.84 3.51
C ILE A 131 -7.46 -6.91 3.20
N PHE A 132 -7.87 -7.03 1.93
CA PHE A 132 -9.28 -7.21 1.60
C PHE A 132 -9.89 -8.47 2.21
N GLN A 133 -9.15 -9.58 2.22
CA GLN A 133 -9.61 -10.84 2.84
C GLN A 133 -9.78 -10.74 4.37
N SER A 134 -9.08 -9.84 5.05
CA SER A 134 -9.27 -9.59 6.47
C SER A 134 -10.54 -8.78 6.77
N GLY A 135 -11.15 -8.18 5.76
CA GLY A 135 -12.30 -7.29 5.91
C GLY A 135 -11.94 -5.84 6.22
N ALA A 136 -10.66 -5.51 6.30
CA ALA A 136 -10.21 -4.14 6.56
C ALA A 136 -10.39 -3.25 5.31
N VAL A 137 -10.69 -1.98 5.54
CA VAL A 137 -10.60 -0.94 4.50
C VAL A 137 -9.13 -0.65 4.21
N LEU A 138 -8.72 -0.78 2.96
CA LEU A 138 -7.36 -0.45 2.54
C LEU A 138 -7.22 1.04 2.26
N VAL A 139 -6.22 1.67 2.86
CA VAL A 139 -5.70 2.99 2.49
C VAL A 139 -4.29 2.81 1.96
N SER A 140 -4.07 3.00 0.67
CA SER A 140 -2.73 2.92 0.07
C SER A 140 -2.08 4.29 -0.02
N ILE A 141 -0.80 4.34 0.33
CA ILE A 141 0.05 5.52 0.20
C ILE A 141 1.10 5.21 -0.88
N GLY A 142 1.08 5.90 -1.97
CA GLY A 142 2.02 5.71 -3.06
C GLY A 142 3.13 6.73 -3.04
N GLY A 143 3.94 6.59 -3.89
CA GLY A 143 4.61 6.24 -5.10
C GLY A 143 3.97 6.92 -6.32
N ASP A 144 4.24 6.34 -7.43
CA ASP A 144 3.67 6.81 -8.69
C ASP A 144 2.22 6.36 -8.88
N HIS A 145 1.56 6.90 -9.91
CA HIS A 145 0.15 6.61 -10.19
C HIS A 145 -0.10 5.25 -10.87
N GLY A 146 0.90 4.38 -10.96
CA GLY A 146 0.73 2.98 -11.37
C GLY A 146 0.27 2.06 -10.23
N ILE A 147 0.39 2.51 -8.97
CA ILE A 147 0.06 1.68 -7.81
C ILE A 147 -1.43 1.30 -7.68
N PRO A 148 -2.44 2.06 -8.15
CA PRO A 148 -3.83 1.62 -8.13
C PRO A 148 -4.06 0.31 -8.89
N ILE A 149 -3.28 0.01 -9.93
CA ILE A 149 -3.50 -1.16 -10.79
C ILE A 149 -3.40 -2.48 -10.01
N PRO A 150 -2.29 -2.82 -9.33
CA PRO A 150 -2.22 -4.05 -8.54
C PRO A 150 -3.25 -4.08 -7.39
N ILE A 151 -3.63 -2.93 -6.84
CA ILE A 151 -4.65 -2.84 -5.80
C ILE A 151 -6.03 -3.19 -6.36
N MET A 152 -6.40 -2.64 -7.52
CA MET A 152 -7.68 -2.95 -8.16
C MET A 152 -7.75 -4.42 -8.60
N LYS A 153 -6.65 -5.00 -9.08
CA LYS A 153 -6.56 -6.44 -9.39
C LYS A 153 -6.75 -7.35 -8.18
N ALA A 154 -6.46 -6.84 -6.99
CA ALA A 154 -6.63 -7.58 -5.74
C ALA A 154 -8.06 -7.56 -5.21
N LEU A 155 -8.96 -6.75 -5.77
CA LEU A 155 -10.36 -6.70 -5.35
C LEU A 155 -11.05 -8.04 -5.54
N PRO A 156 -11.97 -8.42 -4.64
CA PRO A 156 -12.76 -9.63 -4.80
C PRO A 156 -13.57 -9.62 -6.10
N ASP A 157 -13.63 -10.77 -6.76
CA ASP A 157 -14.47 -10.95 -7.94
C ASP A 157 -15.97 -10.87 -7.57
N GLY A 158 -16.78 -10.33 -8.48
CA GLY A 158 -18.21 -10.56 -8.52
C GLY A 158 -19.10 -9.37 -8.17
N GLU A 159 -18.64 -8.37 -7.44
CA GLU A 159 -19.43 -7.17 -7.16
C GLU A 159 -18.99 -5.99 -8.03
N PRO A 160 -19.94 -5.27 -8.66
CA PRO A 160 -19.59 -4.07 -9.39
C PRO A 160 -19.04 -3.00 -8.45
N ILE A 161 -17.94 -2.38 -8.85
CA ILE A 161 -17.30 -1.30 -8.11
C ILE A 161 -17.52 0.05 -8.81
N ILE A 162 -17.53 1.11 -8.04
CA ILE A 162 -17.51 2.49 -8.54
C ILE A 162 -16.10 3.04 -8.29
N LEU A 163 -15.43 3.44 -9.36
CA LEU A 163 -14.12 4.11 -9.28
C LEU A 163 -14.34 5.62 -9.36
N ILE A 164 -13.84 6.34 -8.36
CA ILE A 164 -13.78 7.81 -8.35
C ILE A 164 -12.32 8.22 -8.47
N GLN A 165 -11.98 8.91 -9.56
CA GLN A 165 -10.64 9.47 -9.76
C GLN A 165 -10.70 10.98 -9.55
N ILE A 166 -9.78 11.50 -8.70
CA ILE A 166 -9.55 12.94 -8.50
C ILE A 166 -8.15 13.22 -8.98
N ASP A 167 -8.02 13.65 -10.24
CA ASP A 167 -6.76 13.78 -10.95
C ASP A 167 -6.84 14.85 -12.03
N ALA A 168 -5.73 15.48 -12.35
CA ALA A 168 -5.62 16.44 -13.46
C ALA A 168 -5.52 15.75 -14.84
N HIS A 169 -5.25 14.44 -14.88
CA HIS A 169 -5.08 13.63 -16.09
C HIS A 169 -6.11 12.51 -16.14
N MET A 170 -6.37 12.01 -17.35
CA MET A 170 -7.32 10.90 -17.55
C MET A 170 -6.71 9.52 -17.31
N ASP A 171 -5.40 9.39 -17.42
CA ASP A 171 -4.62 8.15 -17.26
C ASP A 171 -5.20 6.94 -18.03
N TRP A 172 -5.52 7.21 -19.28
CA TRP A 172 -6.20 6.29 -20.20
C TRP A 172 -5.30 5.81 -21.33
N ARG A 173 -3.99 5.73 -21.09
CA ARG A 173 -3.06 5.26 -22.12
C ARG A 173 -3.13 3.76 -22.26
N ASP A 174 -3.07 3.27 -23.51
CA ASP A 174 -3.04 1.84 -23.82
C ASP A 174 -1.67 1.24 -23.47
N SER A 175 -0.60 1.95 -23.79
CA SER A 175 0.76 1.56 -23.42
C SER A 175 1.74 2.71 -23.59
N VAL A 176 2.88 2.64 -22.89
CA VAL A 176 4.04 3.49 -23.09
C VAL A 176 5.29 2.60 -23.13
N ASN A 177 6.10 2.68 -24.15
CA ASN A 177 7.27 1.81 -24.36
C ASN A 177 6.96 0.30 -24.24
N GLY A 178 5.73 -0.10 -24.58
CA GLY A 178 5.27 -1.48 -24.48
C GLY A 178 4.74 -1.88 -23.09
N GLU A 179 4.89 -1.05 -22.06
CA GLU A 179 4.26 -1.27 -20.74
C GLU A 179 2.82 -0.76 -20.74
N LYS A 180 1.88 -1.63 -20.36
CA LYS A 180 0.44 -1.34 -20.32
C LYS A 180 -0.07 -0.96 -18.94
N GLU A 181 0.67 -1.31 -17.91
CA GLU A 181 0.25 -1.18 -16.51
C GLU A 181 1.10 -0.13 -15.76
N GLY A 182 1.58 0.87 -16.47
CA GLY A 182 2.33 1.99 -15.88
C GLY A 182 1.45 3.14 -15.40
N TYR A 183 2.08 4.17 -14.84
CA TYR A 183 1.42 5.26 -14.13
C TYR A 183 0.51 6.18 -14.96
N SER A 184 0.44 6.05 -16.26
CA SER A 184 -0.53 6.77 -17.10
C SER A 184 -1.63 5.87 -17.68
N SER A 185 -1.80 4.67 -17.12
CA SER A 185 -2.76 3.67 -17.59
C SER A 185 -3.74 3.14 -16.51
N PRO A 186 -3.78 3.63 -15.25
CA PRO A 186 -4.55 2.97 -14.19
C PRO A 186 -6.04 2.85 -14.49
N ILE A 187 -6.62 3.75 -15.27
CA ILE A 187 -8.06 3.70 -15.58
C ILE A 187 -8.36 2.78 -16.77
N ARG A 188 -7.33 2.42 -17.55
CA ARG A 188 -7.46 1.57 -18.73
C ARG A 188 -7.14 0.10 -18.45
N SER A 189 -6.33 -0.18 -17.45
CA SER A 189 -5.75 -1.51 -17.15
C SER A 189 -6.72 -2.51 -16.57
#